data_c270600147f6be82369ea4b585f7750e
#
_entry.id   c270600147f6be82369ea4b585f7750e
#
_cell.length_a   1.000
_cell.length_b   1.000
_cell.length_c   1.000
_cell.angle_alpha   90.00
_cell.angle_beta   90.00
_cell.angle_gamma   90.00
#
_symmetry.space_group_name_H-M   'P 1'
#
loop_
_entity.id
_entity.type
_entity.pdbx_description
1 polymer ?
#
loop_
_entity_poly.entity_id
_entity_poly.type
_entity_poly.pdbx_seq_one_letter_code
_entity_poly.pdbx_strand_id
1 'polypeptide(L)'
;MSENILAVRPGKTIYREGNTLVKVFDESYPKYDVLNEALNQARVENIGINVPKVLEVMTIDGKWAIVSELIEGKTLAQLMKENPAKKDEYLEMFVDLQMQVHAAKCPLLNKLKDKMNRKISETDLDATTRYELHTRLEGMPKHNKVCHGDFNPSNIIVKDDGTAYIIDWSHVTQGNASADVARTYLLFHLSGDKEMADKYLDLFSKKSDTAKQYIQKWLPIVAASQIVKGKKEERDFLLSWVNVVEYE
;
A
#
# COMPACT_ATOMS: atom_id res chain seq x y z
N MET A 1 16.46 -15.07 -22.00
CA MET A 1 15.43 -14.30 -21.25
C MET A 1 15.45 -14.48 -19.72
N SER A 2 16.20 -15.40 -19.14
CA SER A 2 16.22 -15.64 -17.67
C SER A 2 17.10 -14.69 -16.86
N GLU A 3 18.00 -13.93 -17.46
CA GLU A 3 19.00 -13.14 -16.75
C GLU A 3 18.51 -11.79 -16.19
N ASN A 4 17.31 -11.35 -16.56
CA ASN A 4 16.80 -10.02 -16.21
C ASN A 4 15.53 -10.03 -15.32
N ILE A 5 15.16 -11.19 -14.75
CA ILE A 5 13.98 -11.26 -13.87
C ILE A 5 14.34 -10.64 -12.50
N LEU A 6 13.65 -9.58 -12.14
CA LEU A 6 13.80 -8.89 -10.86
C LEU A 6 12.91 -9.49 -9.77
N ALA A 7 11.69 -9.91 -10.13
CA ALA A 7 10.75 -10.53 -9.21
C ALA A 7 9.68 -11.37 -9.92
N VAL A 8 9.23 -12.43 -9.26
CA VAL A 8 8.03 -13.19 -9.63
C VAL A 8 7.03 -13.04 -8.49
N ARG A 9 5.80 -12.69 -8.82
CA ARG A 9 4.68 -12.51 -7.88
C ARG A 9 3.48 -13.32 -8.39
N PRO A 10 2.51 -13.67 -7.56
CA PRO A 10 1.28 -14.30 -8.04
C PRO A 10 0.64 -13.46 -9.15
N GLY A 11 0.48 -14.07 -10.31
CA GLY A 11 -0.14 -13.44 -11.48
C GLY A 11 0.72 -12.43 -12.24
N LYS A 12 2.01 -12.22 -11.89
CA LYS A 12 2.86 -11.27 -12.60
C LYS A 12 4.37 -11.55 -12.47
N THR A 13 5.09 -11.30 -13.57
CA THR A 13 6.56 -11.34 -13.62
C THR A 13 7.10 -9.94 -13.91
N ILE A 14 8.13 -9.54 -13.19
CA ILE A 14 8.78 -8.23 -13.30
C ILE A 14 10.21 -8.46 -13.75
N TYR A 15 10.61 -7.84 -14.85
CA TYR A 15 11.96 -7.94 -15.37
C TYR A 15 12.51 -6.58 -15.83
N ARG A 16 13.81 -6.50 -15.95
CA ARG A 16 14.53 -5.35 -16.50
C ARG A 16 14.67 -5.50 -18.00
N GLU A 17 14.38 -4.44 -18.75
CA GLU A 17 14.69 -4.32 -20.16
C GLU A 17 15.40 -2.98 -20.41
N GLY A 18 16.72 -3.03 -20.57
CA GLY A 18 17.54 -1.81 -20.65
C GLY A 18 17.38 -0.93 -19.39
N ASN A 19 16.89 0.27 -19.59
CA ASN A 19 16.61 1.24 -18.51
C ASN A 19 15.12 1.26 -18.08
N THR A 20 14.37 0.24 -18.46
CA THR A 20 12.95 0.14 -18.12
C THR A 20 12.66 -1.09 -17.25
N LEU A 21 11.61 -0.98 -16.48
CA LEU A 21 11.01 -2.07 -15.74
C LEU A 21 9.74 -2.51 -16.46
N VAL A 22 9.67 -3.79 -16.81
CA VAL A 22 8.52 -4.39 -17.50
C VAL A 22 7.81 -5.33 -16.55
N LYS A 23 6.53 -5.05 -16.25
CA LYS A 23 5.65 -5.88 -15.45
C LYS A 23 4.67 -6.60 -16.38
N VAL A 24 4.85 -7.91 -16.57
CA VAL A 24 3.96 -8.74 -17.39
C VAL A 24 2.96 -9.46 -16.48
N PHE A 25 1.70 -9.37 -16.82
CA PHE A 25 0.60 -10.01 -16.11
C PHE A 25 0.25 -11.33 -16.79
N ASP A 26 -0.13 -12.35 -16.03
CA ASP A 26 -0.57 -13.61 -16.59
C ASP A 26 -1.94 -13.49 -17.28
N GLU A 27 -2.36 -14.54 -18.01
CA GLU A 27 -3.59 -14.54 -18.78
C GLU A 27 -4.86 -14.47 -17.91
N SER A 28 -4.76 -14.86 -16.64
CA SER A 28 -5.87 -14.80 -15.70
C SER A 28 -6.12 -13.39 -15.15
N TYR A 29 -5.17 -12.47 -15.36
CA TYR A 29 -5.27 -11.12 -14.81
C TYR A 29 -6.23 -10.26 -15.66
N PRO A 30 -7.30 -9.72 -15.06
CA PRO A 30 -8.28 -8.94 -15.83
C PRO A 30 -7.65 -7.70 -16.46
N LYS A 31 -7.94 -7.46 -17.74
CA LYS A 31 -7.47 -6.27 -18.48
C LYS A 31 -7.73 -4.96 -17.72
N TYR A 32 -8.91 -4.81 -17.12
CA TYR A 32 -9.29 -3.60 -16.43
C TYR A 32 -8.44 -3.35 -15.16
N ASP A 33 -7.94 -4.39 -14.50
CA ASP A 33 -7.04 -4.24 -13.35
C ASP A 33 -5.66 -3.76 -13.79
N VAL A 34 -5.14 -4.27 -14.91
CA VAL A 34 -3.87 -3.79 -15.51
C VAL A 34 -3.97 -2.33 -15.88
N LEU A 35 -5.02 -1.94 -16.58
CA LEU A 35 -5.26 -0.56 -16.98
C LEU A 35 -5.47 0.36 -15.77
N ASN A 36 -6.16 -0.11 -14.73
CA ASN A 36 -6.34 0.64 -13.49
C ASN A 36 -5.01 0.81 -12.72
N GLU A 37 -4.14 -0.20 -12.71
CA GLU A 37 -2.79 -0.08 -12.10
C GLU A 37 -1.97 0.99 -12.83
N ALA A 38 -1.90 0.94 -14.16
CA ALA A 38 -1.21 1.94 -14.97
C ALA A 38 -1.80 3.36 -14.81
N LEU A 39 -3.13 3.47 -14.83
CA LEU A 39 -3.83 4.74 -14.63
C LEU A 39 -3.58 5.34 -13.25
N ASN A 40 -3.58 4.52 -12.20
CA ASN A 40 -3.31 4.98 -10.85
C ASN A 40 -1.88 5.51 -10.72
N GLN A 41 -0.90 4.81 -11.30
CA GLN A 41 0.49 5.28 -11.32
C GLN A 41 0.63 6.57 -12.11
N ALA A 42 0.06 6.67 -13.31
CA ALA A 42 0.10 7.89 -14.12
C ALA A 42 -0.55 9.11 -13.42
N ARG A 43 -1.60 8.89 -12.63
CA ARG A 43 -2.25 9.96 -11.84
C ARG A 43 -1.33 10.55 -10.77
N VAL A 44 -0.43 9.76 -10.20
CA VAL A 44 0.45 10.21 -9.11
C VAL A 44 1.81 10.71 -9.59
N GLU A 45 2.14 10.63 -10.87
CA GLU A 45 3.43 11.09 -11.42
C GLU A 45 3.71 12.58 -11.16
N ASN A 46 2.67 13.39 -11.01
CA ASN A 46 2.80 14.85 -10.91
C ASN A 46 2.36 15.40 -9.54
N ILE A 47 2.37 14.59 -8.48
CA ILE A 47 1.94 15.03 -7.15
C ILE A 47 3.05 15.62 -6.27
N GLY A 48 4.25 15.83 -6.85
CA GLY A 48 5.40 16.39 -6.14
C GLY A 48 6.20 15.38 -5.31
N ILE A 49 6.05 14.08 -5.60
CA ILE A 49 6.78 12.97 -4.97
C ILE A 49 7.52 12.21 -6.07
N ASN A 50 8.67 11.62 -5.76
CA ASN A 50 9.40 10.79 -6.70
C ASN A 50 8.67 9.46 -6.93
N VAL A 51 8.11 9.30 -8.12
CA VAL A 51 7.36 8.13 -8.58
C VAL A 51 7.92 7.71 -9.94
N PRO A 52 8.15 6.41 -10.21
CA PRO A 52 8.52 5.97 -11.55
C PRO A 52 7.41 6.29 -12.54
N LYS A 53 7.74 6.84 -13.70
CA LYS A 53 6.76 7.15 -14.75
C LYS A 53 6.31 5.89 -15.47
N VAL A 54 5.04 5.83 -15.83
CA VAL A 54 4.53 4.86 -16.82
C VAL A 54 4.96 5.33 -18.21
N LEU A 55 5.62 4.44 -18.94
CA LEU A 55 6.10 4.73 -20.29
C LEU A 55 5.16 4.16 -21.34
N GLU A 56 4.67 2.93 -21.12
CA GLU A 56 3.83 2.24 -22.08
C GLU A 56 2.92 1.20 -21.39
N VAL A 57 1.77 0.93 -21.99
CA VAL A 57 0.92 -0.22 -21.70
C VAL A 57 0.74 -0.99 -23.01
N MET A 58 1.18 -2.25 -23.04
CA MET A 58 1.24 -3.05 -24.26
C MET A 58 0.86 -4.50 -24.02
N THR A 59 0.95 -5.32 -25.06
CA THR A 59 0.86 -6.77 -24.94
C THR A 59 2.16 -7.42 -25.38
N ILE A 60 2.64 -8.40 -24.63
CA ILE A 60 3.83 -9.21 -24.92
C ILE A 60 3.39 -10.67 -24.92
N ASP A 61 3.54 -11.37 -26.03
CA ASP A 61 3.09 -12.77 -26.22
C ASP A 61 1.63 -12.99 -25.78
N GLY A 62 0.74 -12.05 -26.11
CA GLY A 62 -0.67 -12.08 -25.77
C GLY A 62 -1.01 -11.68 -24.33
N LYS A 63 -0.04 -11.39 -23.49
CA LYS A 63 -0.21 -10.97 -22.08
C LYS A 63 -0.08 -9.46 -21.95
N TRP A 64 -0.89 -8.86 -21.08
CA TRP A 64 -0.79 -7.44 -20.77
C TRP A 64 0.51 -7.12 -20.04
N ALA A 65 1.12 -6.00 -20.38
CA ALA A 65 2.32 -5.51 -19.74
C ALA A 65 2.25 -3.99 -19.48
N ILE A 66 2.86 -3.57 -18.38
CA ILE A 66 3.11 -2.16 -18.07
C ILE A 66 4.62 -1.95 -18.09
N VAL A 67 5.08 -0.98 -18.88
CA VAL A 67 6.46 -0.54 -18.94
C VAL A 67 6.58 0.76 -18.17
N SER A 68 7.55 0.84 -17.27
CA SER A 68 7.81 2.04 -16.46
C SER A 68 9.31 2.33 -16.37
N GLU A 69 9.66 3.50 -15.85
CA GLU A 69 11.04 3.83 -15.50
C GLU A 69 11.60 2.80 -14.52
N LEU A 70 12.82 2.34 -14.76
CA LEU A 70 13.57 1.53 -13.81
C LEU A 70 14.28 2.47 -12.83
N ILE A 71 13.99 2.31 -11.55
CA ILE A 71 14.71 3.02 -10.48
C ILE A 71 15.79 2.09 -9.94
N GLU A 72 17.04 2.45 -10.14
CA GLU A 72 18.18 1.73 -9.57
C GLU A 72 18.40 2.15 -8.12
N GLY A 73 18.58 1.17 -7.23
CA GLY A 73 18.77 1.38 -5.79
C GLY A 73 18.38 0.16 -5.00
N LYS A 74 18.38 0.30 -3.68
CA LYS A 74 17.94 -0.75 -2.75
C LYS A 74 16.58 -0.39 -2.16
N THR A 75 15.76 -1.39 -1.90
CA THR A 75 14.53 -1.12 -1.13
C THR A 75 14.88 -0.71 0.30
N LEU A 76 14.04 0.13 0.90
CA LEU A 76 14.22 0.52 2.30
C LEU A 76 14.20 -0.70 3.22
N ALA A 77 13.42 -1.73 2.89
CA ALA A 77 13.43 -3.01 3.60
C ALA A 77 14.80 -3.70 3.55
N GLN A 78 15.48 -3.70 2.38
CA GLN A 78 16.85 -4.22 2.25
C GLN A 78 17.83 -3.41 3.08
N LEU A 79 17.76 -2.08 3.04
CA LEU A 79 18.63 -1.20 3.83
C LEU A 79 18.45 -1.42 5.33
N MET A 80 17.22 -1.56 5.82
CA MET A 80 16.92 -1.88 7.22
C MET A 80 17.51 -3.23 7.64
N LYS A 81 17.49 -4.22 6.75
CA LYS A 81 18.05 -5.55 7.00
C LYS A 81 19.58 -5.54 6.99
N GLU A 82 20.21 -4.85 6.04
CA GLU A 82 21.66 -4.76 5.89
C GLU A 82 22.30 -3.89 6.98
N ASN A 83 21.57 -2.90 7.50
CA ASN A 83 22.09 -1.95 8.48
C ASN A 83 21.16 -1.85 9.71
N PRO A 84 21.09 -2.89 10.56
CA PRO A 84 20.19 -2.89 11.73
C PRO A 84 20.42 -1.72 12.70
N ALA A 85 21.64 -1.22 12.81
CA ALA A 85 21.98 -0.07 13.65
C ALA A 85 21.32 1.26 13.19
N LYS A 86 20.92 1.35 11.92
CA LYS A 86 20.24 2.50 11.32
C LYS A 86 18.72 2.32 11.18
N LYS A 87 18.16 1.28 11.80
CA LYS A 87 16.74 0.92 11.62
C LYS A 87 15.80 2.07 12.05
N ASP A 88 16.12 2.79 13.11
CA ASP A 88 15.32 3.93 13.57
C ASP A 88 15.44 5.15 12.62
N GLU A 89 16.63 5.40 12.05
CA GLU A 89 16.84 6.43 11.03
C GLU A 89 16.02 6.15 9.75
N TYR A 90 16.02 4.89 9.31
CA TYR A 90 15.20 4.45 8.17
C TYR A 90 13.69 4.49 8.48
N LEU A 91 13.30 4.25 9.72
CA LEU A 91 11.91 4.39 10.13
C LEU A 91 11.46 5.87 10.10
N GLU A 92 12.33 6.80 10.51
CA GLU A 92 12.05 8.22 10.36
C GLU A 92 11.85 8.62 8.91
N MET A 93 12.76 8.21 8.01
CA MET A 93 12.61 8.43 6.56
C MET A 93 11.28 7.86 6.04
N PHE A 94 10.93 6.65 6.46
CA PHE A 94 9.70 5.97 6.06
C PHE A 94 8.45 6.77 6.45
N VAL A 95 8.38 7.24 7.70
CA VAL A 95 7.26 8.05 8.20
C VAL A 95 7.19 9.40 7.48
N ASP A 96 8.34 10.06 7.27
CA ASP A 96 8.38 11.36 6.58
C ASP A 96 7.90 11.24 5.11
N LEU A 97 8.28 10.17 4.42
CA LEU A 97 7.79 9.89 3.06
C LEU A 97 6.27 9.65 3.04
N GLN A 98 5.73 8.91 4.02
CA GLN A 98 4.28 8.71 4.10
C GLN A 98 3.54 10.02 4.39
N MET A 99 4.08 10.86 5.25
CA MET A 99 3.52 12.19 5.51
C MET A 99 3.54 13.08 4.25
N GLN A 100 4.58 13.00 3.42
CA GLN A 100 4.63 13.68 2.12
C GLN A 100 3.53 13.16 1.18
N VAL A 101 3.31 11.83 1.12
CA VAL A 101 2.19 11.24 0.38
C VAL A 101 0.86 11.82 0.85
N HIS A 102 0.63 11.86 2.15
CA HIS A 102 -0.63 12.39 2.73
C HIS A 102 -0.79 13.91 2.54
N ALA A 103 0.30 14.66 2.37
CA ALA A 103 0.25 16.09 2.07
C ALA A 103 -0.09 16.39 0.60
N ALA A 104 0.17 15.45 -0.29
CA ALA A 104 -0.09 15.59 -1.70
C ALA A 104 -1.59 15.65 -2.03
N LYS A 105 -1.91 16.19 -3.21
CA LYS A 105 -3.29 16.29 -3.73
C LYS A 105 -3.38 15.60 -5.08
N CYS A 106 -4.34 14.69 -5.22
CA CYS A 106 -4.62 14.01 -6.48
C CYS A 106 -6.13 13.76 -6.62
N PRO A 107 -6.92 14.77 -7.07
CA PRO A 107 -8.39 14.73 -7.04
C PRO A 107 -9.00 13.69 -7.98
N LEU A 108 -8.23 13.17 -8.94
CA LEU A 108 -8.68 12.15 -9.90
C LEU A 108 -8.64 10.72 -9.33
N LEU A 109 -8.07 10.51 -8.14
CA LEU A 109 -8.03 9.19 -7.52
C LEU A 109 -9.42 8.73 -7.07
N ASN A 110 -9.62 7.41 -7.12
CA ASN A 110 -10.81 6.77 -6.56
C ASN A 110 -10.92 7.06 -5.06
N LYS A 111 -12.14 7.12 -4.55
CA LYS A 111 -12.38 7.36 -3.12
C LYS A 111 -12.06 6.12 -2.29
N LEU A 112 -11.31 6.31 -1.20
CA LEU A 112 -11.00 5.26 -0.24
C LEU A 112 -12.27 4.60 0.34
N LYS A 113 -13.27 5.41 0.71
CA LYS A 113 -14.54 4.91 1.25
C LYS A 113 -15.27 3.96 0.31
N ASP A 114 -15.33 4.28 -0.98
CA ASP A 114 -15.99 3.42 -1.98
C ASP A 114 -15.24 2.10 -2.13
N LYS A 115 -13.89 2.16 -2.16
CA LYS A 115 -13.06 0.97 -2.18
C LYS A 115 -13.27 0.10 -0.94
N MET A 116 -13.31 0.69 0.25
CA MET A 116 -13.53 -0.05 1.51
C MET A 116 -14.93 -0.63 1.59
N ASN A 117 -15.98 0.11 1.19
CA ASN A 117 -17.34 -0.40 1.11
C ASN A 117 -17.42 -1.64 0.22
N ARG A 118 -16.86 -1.58 -0.99
CA ARG A 118 -16.80 -2.74 -1.88
C ARG A 118 -16.08 -3.91 -1.23
N LYS A 119 -14.91 -3.68 -0.61
CA LYS A 119 -14.13 -4.73 0.04
C LYS A 119 -14.87 -5.38 1.21
N ILE A 120 -15.56 -4.61 2.04
CA ILE A 120 -16.39 -5.16 3.11
C ILE A 120 -17.48 -6.07 2.53
N SER A 121 -18.15 -5.62 1.46
CA SER A 121 -19.21 -6.41 0.80
C SER A 121 -18.70 -7.70 0.15
N GLU A 122 -17.44 -7.73 -0.31
CA GLU A 122 -16.78 -8.91 -0.90
C GLU A 122 -16.30 -9.93 0.15
N THR A 123 -16.33 -9.60 1.45
CA THR A 123 -15.91 -10.53 2.50
C THR A 123 -16.93 -11.66 2.70
N ASP A 124 -16.45 -12.80 3.19
CA ASP A 124 -17.27 -13.93 3.64
C ASP A 124 -17.68 -13.82 5.12
N LEU A 125 -17.57 -12.62 5.72
CA LEU A 125 -18.06 -12.33 7.07
C LEU A 125 -19.58 -12.43 7.12
N ASP A 126 -20.14 -12.70 8.30
CA ASP A 126 -21.57 -12.72 8.48
C ASP A 126 -22.22 -11.35 8.22
N ALA A 127 -23.55 -11.34 8.01
CA ALA A 127 -24.27 -10.13 7.61
C ALA A 127 -24.23 -9.04 8.69
N THR A 128 -24.26 -9.41 9.97
CA THR A 128 -24.21 -8.46 11.09
C THR A 128 -22.87 -7.78 11.14
N THR A 129 -21.78 -8.54 11.10
CA THR A 129 -20.42 -7.99 11.08
C THR A 129 -20.19 -7.06 9.87
N ARG A 130 -20.66 -7.45 8.67
CA ARG A 130 -20.55 -6.54 7.50
C ARG A 130 -21.35 -5.26 7.69
N TYR A 131 -22.56 -5.35 8.24
CA TYR A 131 -23.40 -4.17 8.52
C TYR A 131 -22.71 -3.22 9.51
N GLU A 132 -22.15 -3.75 10.60
CA GLU A 132 -21.40 -2.95 11.58
C GLU A 132 -20.19 -2.26 10.97
N LEU A 133 -19.41 -2.97 10.14
CA LEU A 133 -18.26 -2.41 9.43
C LEU A 133 -18.66 -1.28 8.46
N HIS A 134 -19.77 -1.46 7.72
CA HIS A 134 -20.31 -0.40 6.85
C HIS A 134 -20.76 0.82 7.65
N THR A 135 -21.44 0.61 8.77
CA THR A 135 -21.89 1.69 9.67
C THR A 135 -20.70 2.43 10.26
N ARG A 136 -19.69 1.70 10.73
CA ARG A 136 -18.43 2.29 11.24
C ARG A 136 -17.74 3.11 10.16
N LEU A 137 -17.58 2.55 8.95
CA LEU A 137 -16.96 3.24 7.82
C LEU A 137 -17.72 4.51 7.44
N GLU A 138 -19.07 4.49 7.47
CA GLU A 138 -19.87 5.66 7.15
C GLU A 138 -19.69 6.77 8.19
N GLY A 139 -19.54 6.42 9.46
CA GLY A 139 -19.26 7.37 10.54
C GLY A 139 -17.85 7.98 10.49
N MET A 140 -16.91 7.42 9.72
CA MET A 140 -15.54 7.95 9.67
C MET A 140 -15.46 9.27 8.88
N PRO A 141 -14.68 10.26 9.36
CA PRO A 141 -14.52 11.56 8.70
C PRO A 141 -14.04 11.44 7.26
N LYS A 142 -14.63 12.24 6.36
CA LYS A 142 -14.28 12.32 4.94
C LYS A 142 -13.10 13.27 4.75
N HIS A 143 -11.98 12.74 4.24
CA HIS A 143 -10.81 13.52 3.86
C HIS A 143 -10.46 13.22 2.39
N ASN A 144 -9.56 14.04 1.81
CA ASN A 144 -9.10 13.92 0.42
C ASN A 144 -7.56 13.81 0.36
N LYS A 145 -6.95 13.16 1.34
CA LYS A 145 -5.52 12.90 1.34
C LYS A 145 -5.18 11.78 0.36
N VAL A 146 -4.02 11.82 -0.27
CA VAL A 146 -3.52 10.67 -1.03
C VAL A 146 -3.18 9.57 -0.05
N CYS A 147 -3.73 8.38 -0.29
CA CYS A 147 -3.50 7.17 0.51
C CYS A 147 -2.89 6.12 -0.41
N HIS A 148 -1.68 5.66 -0.15
CA HIS A 148 -0.98 4.69 -0.98
C HIS A 148 -1.71 3.33 -1.02
N GLY A 149 -2.19 2.88 0.13
CA GLY A 149 -2.96 1.64 0.28
C GLY A 149 -2.11 0.37 0.39
N ASP A 150 -0.78 0.47 0.20
CA ASP A 150 0.19 -0.60 0.44
C ASP A 150 1.57 -0.01 0.81
N PHE A 151 1.57 1.02 1.65
CA PHE A 151 2.79 1.70 2.05
C PHE A 151 3.59 0.82 3.01
N ASN A 152 4.71 0.31 2.54
CA ASN A 152 5.61 -0.56 3.29
C ASN A 152 7.06 -0.37 2.81
N PRO A 153 8.08 -0.74 3.61
CA PRO A 153 9.48 -0.50 3.25
C PRO A 153 9.97 -1.17 1.96
N SER A 154 9.30 -2.22 1.49
CA SER A 154 9.63 -2.88 0.22
C SER A 154 9.15 -2.09 -1.00
N ASN A 155 8.23 -1.13 -0.81
CA ASN A 155 7.69 -0.25 -1.84
C ASN A 155 8.37 1.12 -1.87
N ILE A 156 9.55 1.25 -1.26
CA ILE A 156 10.39 2.45 -1.32
C ILE A 156 11.77 2.02 -1.81
N ILE A 157 12.23 2.61 -2.92
CA ILE A 157 13.59 2.42 -3.44
C ILE A 157 14.41 3.65 -3.09
N VAL A 158 15.55 3.44 -2.45
CA VAL A 158 16.52 4.49 -2.13
C VAL A 158 17.72 4.32 -3.05
N LYS A 159 18.03 5.37 -3.82
CA LYS A 159 19.18 5.44 -4.70
C LYS A 159 20.46 5.68 -3.90
N ASP A 160 21.62 5.49 -4.54
CA ASP A 160 22.92 5.71 -3.90
C ASP A 160 23.14 7.18 -3.45
N ASP A 161 22.47 8.12 -4.08
CA ASP A 161 22.49 9.54 -3.71
C ASP A 161 21.52 9.90 -2.56
N GLY A 162 20.82 8.91 -2.00
CA GLY A 162 19.86 9.06 -0.92
C GLY A 162 18.44 9.44 -1.40
N THR A 163 18.22 9.66 -2.70
CA THR A 163 16.89 10.00 -3.23
C THR A 163 15.96 8.79 -3.13
N ALA A 164 14.81 8.97 -2.48
CA ALA A 164 13.80 7.93 -2.33
C ALA A 164 12.72 8.04 -3.41
N TYR A 165 12.31 6.89 -3.95
CA TYR A 165 11.19 6.72 -4.87
C TYR A 165 10.15 5.79 -4.26
N ILE A 166 8.88 6.16 -4.34
CA ILE A 166 7.77 5.33 -3.89
C ILE A 166 7.20 4.61 -5.09
N ILE A 167 7.06 3.28 -4.99
CA ILE A 167 6.63 2.38 -6.06
C ILE A 167 5.35 1.63 -5.70
N ASP A 168 4.74 0.95 -6.68
CA ASP A 168 3.54 0.11 -6.53
C ASP A 168 2.29 0.86 -6.06
N TRP A 169 1.86 1.82 -6.86
CA TRP A 169 0.68 2.67 -6.64
C TRP A 169 -0.65 2.01 -7.06
N SER A 170 -0.66 0.71 -7.32
CA SER A 170 -1.84 -0.04 -7.75
C SER A 170 -3.06 0.13 -6.83
N HIS A 171 -2.81 0.37 -5.55
CA HIS A 171 -3.84 0.49 -4.51
C HIS A 171 -4.18 1.93 -4.09
N VAL A 172 -3.58 2.93 -4.73
CA VAL A 172 -3.76 4.33 -4.35
C VAL A 172 -5.22 4.78 -4.41
N THR A 173 -5.58 5.62 -3.44
CA THR A 173 -6.91 6.24 -3.33
C THR A 173 -6.79 7.64 -2.73
N GLN A 174 -7.88 8.40 -2.70
CA GLN A 174 -7.97 9.60 -1.89
C GLN A 174 -8.95 9.38 -0.73
N GLY A 175 -8.54 9.75 0.47
CA GLY A 175 -9.35 9.52 1.66
C GLY A 175 -8.72 10.01 2.96
N ASN A 176 -9.00 9.29 4.03
CA ASN A 176 -8.46 9.59 5.35
C ASN A 176 -7.08 8.95 5.52
N ALA A 177 -6.07 9.77 5.80
CA ALA A 177 -4.69 9.33 6.00
C ALA A 177 -4.55 8.27 7.10
N SER A 178 -5.37 8.36 8.18
CA SER A 178 -5.32 7.40 9.27
C SER A 178 -5.70 5.97 8.85
N ALA A 179 -6.50 5.81 7.78
CA ALA A 179 -6.77 4.50 7.20
C ALA A 179 -5.52 3.90 6.52
N ASP A 180 -4.74 4.74 5.84
CA ASP A 180 -3.48 4.31 5.21
C ASP A 180 -2.42 3.95 6.26
N VAL A 181 -2.35 4.73 7.35
CA VAL A 181 -1.48 4.44 8.51
C VAL A 181 -1.90 3.14 9.21
N ALA A 182 -3.19 2.95 9.47
CA ALA A 182 -3.71 1.72 10.04
C ALA A 182 -3.39 0.50 9.14
N ARG A 183 -3.44 0.69 7.82
CA ARG A 183 -3.04 -0.34 6.86
C ARG A 183 -1.55 -0.68 6.98
N THR A 184 -0.66 0.32 7.04
CA THR A 184 0.77 0.11 7.23
C THR A 184 1.08 -0.57 8.57
N TYR A 185 0.42 -0.14 9.65
CA TYR A 185 0.53 -0.78 10.96
C TYR A 185 0.15 -2.27 10.91
N LEU A 186 -0.98 -2.58 10.26
CA LEU A 186 -1.42 -3.96 10.04
C LEU A 186 -0.40 -4.78 9.23
N LEU A 187 0.23 -4.18 8.21
CA LEU A 187 1.23 -4.86 7.39
C LEU A 187 2.49 -5.23 8.18
N PHE A 188 2.96 -4.38 9.09
CA PHE A 188 4.06 -4.71 10.00
C PHE A 188 3.69 -5.89 10.90
N HIS A 189 2.47 -5.92 11.46
CA HIS A 189 2.01 -7.06 12.24
C HIS A 189 1.95 -8.36 11.42
N LEU A 190 1.45 -8.30 10.19
CA LEU A 190 1.38 -9.45 9.28
C LEU A 190 2.78 -9.96 8.86
N SER A 191 3.77 -9.09 8.83
CA SER A 191 5.17 -9.50 8.60
C SER A 191 5.86 -10.08 9.85
N GLY A 192 5.19 -10.08 11.00
CA GLY A 192 5.71 -10.57 12.28
C GLY A 192 6.54 -9.54 13.06
N ASP A 193 6.75 -8.33 12.54
CA ASP A 193 7.55 -7.28 13.20
C ASP A 193 6.65 -6.35 14.04
N LYS A 194 6.16 -6.88 15.17
CA LYS A 194 5.30 -6.13 16.10
C LYS A 194 6.01 -4.92 16.72
N GLU A 195 7.29 -5.07 17.04
CA GLU A 195 8.08 -3.97 17.60
C GLU A 195 8.16 -2.80 16.61
N MET A 196 8.38 -3.09 15.34
CA MET A 196 8.39 -2.06 14.30
C MET A 196 7.00 -1.46 14.11
N ALA A 197 5.93 -2.24 14.20
CA ALA A 197 4.56 -1.72 14.12
C ALA A 197 4.32 -0.66 15.21
N ASP A 198 4.68 -0.96 16.46
CA ASP A 198 4.47 -0.05 17.58
C ASP A 198 5.34 1.20 17.46
N LYS A 199 6.63 1.06 17.15
CA LYS A 199 7.54 2.18 16.89
C LYS A 199 7.04 3.08 15.76
N TYR A 200 6.55 2.48 14.68
CA TYR A 200 5.98 3.20 13.54
C TYR A 200 4.76 4.03 13.96
N LEU A 201 3.81 3.41 14.66
CA LEU A 201 2.59 4.08 15.10
C LEU A 201 2.89 5.23 16.06
N ASP A 202 3.84 5.02 16.97
CA ASP A 202 4.30 6.02 17.92
C ASP A 202 4.93 7.22 17.21
N LEU A 203 5.85 6.95 16.28
CA LEU A 203 6.55 7.98 15.54
C LEU A 203 5.59 8.76 14.62
N PHE A 204 4.70 8.06 13.90
CA PHE A 204 3.70 8.71 13.05
C PHE A 204 2.75 9.59 13.86
N SER A 205 2.21 9.06 14.97
CA SER A 205 1.31 9.81 15.88
C SER A 205 1.99 11.09 16.37
N LYS A 206 3.25 10.98 16.83
CA LYS A 206 4.03 12.14 17.31
C LYS A 206 4.29 13.17 16.21
N LYS A 207 4.72 12.74 15.01
CA LYS A 207 5.07 13.66 13.92
C LYS A 207 3.83 14.33 13.28
N SER A 208 2.70 13.63 13.21
CA SER A 208 1.48 14.11 12.56
C SER A 208 0.46 14.77 13.51
N ASP A 209 0.74 14.76 14.83
CA ASP A 209 -0.20 15.16 15.88
C ASP A 209 -1.56 14.44 15.78
N THR A 210 -1.55 13.17 15.35
CA THR A 210 -2.75 12.35 15.21
C THR A 210 -2.79 11.30 16.31
N ALA A 211 -3.85 11.30 17.11
CA ALA A 211 -4.00 10.35 18.22
C ALA A 211 -3.99 8.89 17.72
N LYS A 212 -3.22 8.02 18.38
CA LYS A 212 -3.15 6.58 18.04
C LYS A 212 -4.52 5.91 18.03
N GLN A 213 -5.36 6.24 19.02
CA GLN A 213 -6.73 5.72 19.12
C GLN A 213 -7.57 6.04 17.89
N TYR A 214 -7.37 7.23 17.30
CA TYR A 214 -8.07 7.59 16.07
C TYR A 214 -7.60 6.76 14.87
N ILE A 215 -6.29 6.48 14.76
CA ILE A 215 -5.74 5.58 13.75
C ILE A 215 -6.28 4.16 13.95
N GLN A 216 -6.28 3.67 15.19
CA GLN A 216 -6.73 2.32 15.54
C GLN A 216 -8.21 2.08 15.25
N LYS A 217 -9.08 3.12 15.27
CA LYS A 217 -10.48 3.01 14.84
C LYS A 217 -10.64 2.51 13.39
N TRP A 218 -9.61 2.64 12.55
CA TRP A 218 -9.61 2.13 11.18
C TRP A 218 -9.24 0.65 11.07
N LEU A 219 -8.64 0.06 12.10
CA LEU A 219 -8.12 -1.33 12.05
C LEU A 219 -9.20 -2.36 11.68
N PRO A 220 -10.43 -2.35 12.24
CA PRO A 220 -11.45 -3.31 11.82
C PRO A 220 -11.77 -3.24 10.32
N ILE A 221 -11.83 -2.02 9.77
CA ILE A 221 -12.14 -1.77 8.36
C ILE A 221 -11.00 -2.24 7.46
N VAL A 222 -9.75 -1.92 7.80
CA VAL A 222 -8.59 -2.32 6.99
C VAL A 222 -8.31 -3.82 7.11
N ALA A 223 -8.55 -4.43 8.28
CA ALA A 223 -8.46 -5.87 8.47
C ALA A 223 -9.50 -6.62 7.61
N ALA A 224 -10.75 -6.19 7.62
CA ALA A 224 -11.79 -6.74 6.75
C ALA A 224 -11.39 -6.61 5.26
N SER A 225 -10.87 -5.45 4.85
CA SER A 225 -10.37 -5.26 3.47
C SER A 225 -9.21 -6.21 3.11
N GLN A 226 -8.40 -6.64 4.08
CA GLN A 226 -7.32 -7.61 3.86
C GLN A 226 -7.83 -9.05 3.75
N ILE A 227 -8.88 -9.42 4.47
CA ILE A 227 -9.50 -10.77 4.42
C ILE A 227 -9.86 -11.15 2.98
N VAL A 228 -10.32 -10.20 2.17
CA VAL A 228 -10.66 -10.42 0.75
C VAL A 228 -9.50 -10.98 -0.07
N LYS A 229 -8.24 -10.80 0.35
CA LYS A 229 -7.08 -11.40 -0.32
C LYS A 229 -7.00 -12.93 -0.16
N GLY A 230 -7.81 -13.52 0.74
CA GLY A 230 -8.01 -14.95 0.87
C GLY A 230 -6.81 -15.73 1.41
N LYS A 231 -5.86 -15.10 2.06
CA LYS A 231 -4.73 -15.78 2.68
C LYS A 231 -5.16 -16.43 3.99
N LYS A 232 -5.19 -17.75 4.00
CA LYS A 232 -5.67 -18.55 5.12
C LYS A 232 -4.85 -18.34 6.39
N GLU A 233 -3.55 -18.21 6.25
CA GLU A 233 -2.61 -18.00 7.36
C GLU A 233 -2.76 -16.64 8.06
N GLU A 234 -3.33 -15.65 7.38
CA GLU A 234 -3.59 -14.32 7.95
C GLU A 234 -4.98 -14.23 8.62
N ARG A 235 -5.89 -15.17 8.35
CA ARG A 235 -7.32 -15.04 8.63
C ARG A 235 -7.65 -14.86 10.12
N ASP A 236 -7.16 -15.76 10.98
CA ASP A 236 -7.49 -15.71 12.42
C ASP A 236 -6.97 -14.42 13.06
N PHE A 237 -5.78 -14.00 12.67
CA PHE A 237 -5.21 -12.72 13.09
C PHE A 237 -6.07 -11.53 12.62
N LEU A 238 -6.51 -11.53 11.37
CA LEU A 238 -7.36 -10.46 10.84
C LEU A 238 -8.73 -10.43 11.51
N LEU A 239 -9.33 -11.58 11.80
CA LEU A 239 -10.60 -11.68 12.52
C LEU A 239 -10.49 -11.12 13.93
N SER A 240 -9.35 -11.28 14.61
CA SER A 240 -9.13 -10.69 15.94
C SER A 240 -9.21 -9.16 15.92
N TRP A 241 -8.87 -8.52 14.80
CA TRP A 241 -8.98 -7.08 14.61
C TRP A 241 -10.37 -6.63 14.17
N VAL A 242 -11.10 -7.46 13.41
CA VAL A 242 -12.47 -7.17 12.97
C VAL A 242 -13.45 -7.18 14.14
N ASN A 243 -13.27 -8.13 15.07
CA ASN A 243 -14.19 -8.38 16.18
C ASN A 243 -13.89 -7.51 17.41
N VAL A 244 -13.02 -6.56 17.34
CA VAL A 244 -12.72 -5.67 18.46
C VAL A 244 -13.96 -4.81 18.75
N VAL A 245 -14.69 -5.21 19.79
CA VAL A 245 -15.68 -4.43 20.51
C VAL A 245 -14.96 -3.19 21.07
N GLU A 246 -15.56 -2.03 20.93
CA GLU A 246 -15.05 -0.70 21.25
C GLU A 246 -14.03 -0.67 22.39
N TYR A 247 -12.87 -0.09 22.11
CA TYR A 247 -12.01 0.45 23.17
C TYR A 247 -12.75 1.66 23.77
N GLU A 248 -13.32 1.50 24.95
CA GLU A 248 -13.74 2.60 25.82
C GLU A 248 -12.55 3.48 26.20
#